data_78fc0cb429581f564a1deafcded82604
#
_entry.id   78fc0cb429581f564a1deafcded82604
#
_cell.length_a   1.000
_cell.length_b   1.000
_cell.length_c   1.000
_cell.angle_alpha   90.00
_cell.angle_beta   90.00
_cell.angle_gamma   90.00
#
_symmetry.space_group_name_H-M   'P 1'
#
loop_
_entity.id
_entity.type
_entity.pdbx_description
1 polymer ?
#
loop_
_entity_poly.entity_id
_entity_poly.type
_entity_poly.pdbx_seq_one_letter_code
_entity_poly.pdbx_strand_id
1 'polypeptide(L)'
;QKLLNDVTEYLVESTKFDLPAEFLQKWMQTAGEEPMTEEQAKEEYEKSEKSMRYQLIEGKLITEHNLQVQFEELKAYAMEMIKGQMAQFGQMNPSEKELEDIAARILGNQEEVKRLSEQLMNQKMLNFLKENANLKTKKVTFDEFVKEVYN
;
A
#
# COMPACT_ATOMS: atom_id res chain seq x y z
N GLN A 1 -1.87 -2.66 -10.32
CA GLN A 1 -1.91 -3.70 -9.28
C GLN A 1 -0.95 -4.87 -9.58
N LYS A 2 -0.99 -5.49 -10.80
CA LYS A 2 -0.11 -6.61 -11.16
C LYS A 2 1.38 -6.29 -10.95
N LEU A 3 1.87 -5.15 -11.44
CA LEU A 3 3.27 -4.74 -11.24
C LEU A 3 3.64 -4.69 -9.74
N LEU A 4 2.77 -4.14 -8.91
CA LEU A 4 3.01 -4.06 -7.47
C LEU A 4 3.09 -5.47 -6.87
N ASN A 5 2.18 -6.35 -7.24
CA ASN A 5 2.18 -7.74 -6.77
C ASN A 5 3.45 -8.48 -7.18
N ASP A 6 3.82 -8.40 -8.47
CA ASP A 6 5.01 -9.08 -9.01
C ASP A 6 6.30 -8.58 -8.33
N VAL A 7 6.42 -7.27 -8.11
CA VAL A 7 7.59 -6.69 -7.43
C VAL A 7 7.58 -7.04 -5.94
N THR A 8 6.42 -7.04 -5.28
CA THR A 8 6.29 -7.48 -3.88
C THR A 8 6.76 -8.91 -3.70
N GLU A 9 6.28 -9.81 -4.55
CA GLU A 9 6.67 -11.23 -4.51
C GLU A 9 8.16 -11.40 -4.72
N TYR A 10 8.73 -10.74 -5.73
CA TYR A 10 10.17 -10.74 -5.98
C TYR A 10 10.97 -10.20 -4.79
N LEU A 11 10.55 -9.10 -4.17
CA LEU A 11 11.23 -8.53 -3.00
C LEU A 11 11.22 -9.48 -1.81
N VAL A 12 10.09 -10.13 -1.53
CA VAL A 12 9.97 -11.11 -0.44
C VAL A 12 10.87 -12.32 -0.69
N GLU A 13 10.95 -12.81 -1.93
CA GLU A 13 11.77 -13.98 -2.28
C GLU A 13 13.28 -13.66 -2.33
N SER A 14 13.64 -12.48 -2.82
CA SER A 14 15.04 -12.07 -2.99
C SER A 14 15.69 -11.50 -1.73
N THR A 15 14.90 -10.92 -0.81
CA THR A 15 15.40 -10.30 0.41
C THR A 15 15.40 -11.31 1.56
N LYS A 16 16.57 -11.90 1.80
CA LYS A 16 16.73 -12.91 2.86
C LYS A 16 17.06 -12.24 4.20
N PHE A 17 16.23 -12.48 5.18
CA PHE A 17 16.45 -12.16 6.59
C PHE A 17 15.64 -13.11 7.46
N ASP A 18 16.08 -13.33 8.68
CA ASP A 18 15.42 -14.24 9.60
C ASP A 18 14.34 -13.51 10.39
N LEU A 19 13.14 -14.08 10.41
CA LEU A 19 12.08 -13.67 11.33
C LEU A 19 12.19 -14.52 12.60
N PRO A 20 11.96 -13.95 13.79
CA PRO A 20 11.95 -14.71 15.04
C PRO A 20 10.67 -15.56 15.15
N ALA A 21 10.58 -16.62 14.34
CA ALA A 21 9.38 -17.44 14.17
C ALA A 21 8.84 -17.99 15.47
N GLU A 22 9.70 -18.56 16.34
CA GLU A 22 9.29 -19.10 17.64
C GLU A 22 8.69 -18.02 18.55
N PHE A 23 9.27 -16.82 18.54
CA PHE A 23 8.75 -15.70 19.33
C PHE A 23 7.39 -15.23 18.78
N LEU A 24 7.27 -15.09 17.47
CA LEU A 24 6.04 -14.63 16.81
C LEU A 24 4.90 -15.63 17.01
N GLN A 25 5.17 -16.93 16.88
CA GLN A 25 4.17 -17.97 17.15
C GLN A 25 3.71 -17.94 18.61
N LYS A 26 4.64 -17.82 19.58
CA LYS A 26 4.29 -17.68 21.00
C LYS A 26 3.49 -16.40 21.29
N TRP A 27 3.86 -15.31 20.62
CA TRP A 27 3.13 -14.05 20.75
C TRP A 27 1.70 -14.18 20.20
N MET A 28 1.51 -14.82 19.05
CA MET A 28 0.20 -15.06 18.44
C MET A 28 -0.72 -15.89 19.35
N GLN A 29 -0.18 -16.83 20.13
CA GLN A 29 -0.96 -17.62 21.08
C GLN A 29 -1.65 -16.75 22.15
N THR A 30 -1.07 -15.60 22.48
CA THR A 30 -1.51 -14.77 23.62
C THR A 30 -2.00 -13.36 23.24
N ALA A 31 -1.75 -12.91 22.02
CA ALA A 31 -2.02 -11.53 21.61
C ALA A 31 -3.47 -11.28 21.11
N GLY A 32 -4.23 -12.33 20.81
CA GLY A 32 -5.63 -12.25 20.38
C GLY A 32 -6.60 -12.13 21.55
N GLU A 33 -7.86 -11.79 21.25
CA GLU A 33 -8.93 -11.82 22.26
C GLU A 33 -9.21 -13.25 22.75
N GLU A 34 -8.99 -14.24 21.89
CA GLU A 34 -9.07 -15.67 22.24
C GLU A 34 -7.68 -16.31 22.09
N PRO A 35 -7.23 -17.09 23.11
CA PRO A 35 -5.96 -17.79 23.02
C PRO A 35 -5.97 -18.83 21.91
N MET A 36 -4.91 -18.86 21.10
CA MET A 36 -4.72 -19.88 20.06
C MET A 36 -3.92 -21.07 20.59
N THR A 37 -4.20 -22.25 20.07
CA THR A 37 -3.32 -23.41 20.29
C THR A 37 -1.98 -23.24 19.57
N GLU A 38 -0.98 -24.02 19.94
CA GLU A 38 0.33 -23.99 19.29
C GLU A 38 0.23 -24.31 17.78
N GLU A 39 -0.60 -25.29 17.43
CA GLU A 39 -0.84 -25.67 16.02
C GLU A 39 -1.52 -24.53 15.22
N GLN A 40 -2.54 -23.90 15.81
CA GLN A 40 -3.22 -22.76 15.17
C GLN A 40 -2.28 -21.57 15.00
N ALA A 41 -1.45 -21.26 15.98
CA ALA A 41 -0.48 -20.17 15.90
C ALA A 41 0.60 -20.43 14.83
N LYS A 42 1.01 -21.69 14.67
CA LYS A 42 1.94 -22.09 13.63
C LYS A 42 1.34 -21.94 12.22
N GLU A 43 0.12 -22.42 12.02
CA GLU A 43 -0.59 -22.27 10.74
C GLU A 43 -0.82 -20.80 10.38
N GLU A 44 -1.20 -19.98 11.37
CA GLU A 44 -1.42 -18.54 11.15
C GLU A 44 -0.11 -17.80 10.86
N TYR A 45 0.98 -18.18 11.53
CA TYR A 45 2.30 -17.66 11.20
C TYR A 45 2.70 -17.99 9.76
N GLU A 46 2.54 -19.25 9.33
CA GLU A 46 2.89 -19.67 7.97
C GLU A 46 2.10 -18.90 6.89
N LYS A 47 0.81 -18.62 7.15
CA LYS A 47 -0.03 -17.79 6.27
C LYS A 47 0.41 -16.32 6.24
N SER A 48 0.83 -15.79 7.39
CA SER A 48 1.15 -14.38 7.58
C SER A 48 2.61 -14.05 7.28
N GLU A 49 3.51 -15.03 7.21
CA GLU A 49 4.96 -14.83 7.11
C GLU A 49 5.34 -13.95 5.90
N LYS A 50 4.77 -14.23 4.73
CA LYS A 50 5.04 -13.43 3.51
C LYS A 50 4.60 -11.97 3.69
N SER A 51 3.45 -11.76 4.30
CA SER A 51 2.92 -10.41 4.58
C SER A 51 3.79 -9.66 5.58
N MET A 52 4.22 -10.30 6.65
CA MET A 52 5.14 -9.72 7.64
C MET A 52 6.50 -9.37 7.02
N ARG A 53 7.05 -10.24 6.19
CA ARG A 53 8.29 -9.97 5.45
C ARG A 53 8.13 -8.74 4.57
N TYR A 54 7.04 -8.67 3.80
CA TYR A 54 6.78 -7.53 2.95
C TYR A 54 6.65 -6.22 3.74
N GLN A 55 5.90 -6.22 4.84
CA GLN A 55 5.76 -5.02 5.69
C GLN A 55 7.09 -4.50 6.21
N LEU A 56 8.02 -5.39 6.60
CA LEU A 56 9.35 -4.98 7.04
C LEU A 56 10.20 -4.41 5.89
N ILE A 57 10.14 -5.03 4.69
CA ILE A 57 10.82 -4.52 3.50
C ILE A 57 10.24 -3.16 3.11
N GLU A 58 8.92 -3.04 3.06
CA GLU A 58 8.21 -1.80 2.74
C GLU A 58 8.57 -0.68 3.73
N GLY A 59 8.51 -0.96 5.03
CA GLY A 59 8.88 0.00 6.08
C GLY A 59 10.33 0.50 5.93
N LYS A 60 11.24 -0.40 5.55
CA LYS A 60 12.63 -0.04 5.28
C LYS A 60 12.77 0.83 4.04
N LEU A 61 12.11 0.48 2.93
CA LEU A 61 12.09 1.29 1.71
C LEU A 61 11.52 2.69 1.97
N ILE A 62 10.40 2.79 2.70
CA ILE A 62 9.78 4.05 3.07
C ILE A 62 10.76 4.94 3.85
N THR A 63 11.50 4.35 4.79
CA THR A 63 12.43 5.10 5.65
C THR A 63 13.69 5.51 4.90
N GLU A 64 14.31 4.60 4.15
CA GLU A 64 15.57 4.85 3.44
C GLU A 64 15.41 5.82 2.26
N HIS A 65 14.24 5.83 1.62
CA HIS A 65 13.97 6.65 0.45
C HIS A 65 13.04 7.85 0.72
N ASN A 66 12.76 8.14 2.00
CA ASN A 66 11.91 9.26 2.43
C ASN A 66 10.53 9.27 1.74
N LEU A 67 9.90 8.08 1.64
CA LEU A 67 8.61 7.93 0.99
C LEU A 67 7.42 8.24 1.92
N GLN A 68 7.67 8.64 3.17
CA GLN A 68 6.60 8.99 4.11
C GLN A 68 5.68 10.05 3.51
N VAL A 69 4.40 9.90 3.74
CA VAL A 69 3.39 10.88 3.34
C VAL A 69 3.46 12.08 4.27
N GLN A 70 3.78 13.25 3.72
CA GLN A 70 3.74 14.51 4.44
C GLN A 70 2.34 15.13 4.37
N PHE A 71 1.95 15.90 5.38
CA PHE A 71 0.62 16.52 5.43
C PHE A 71 0.32 17.40 4.22
N GLU A 72 1.30 18.16 3.74
CA GLU A 72 1.14 19.03 2.56
C GLU A 72 0.92 18.20 1.28
N GLU A 73 1.59 17.06 1.15
CA GLU A 73 1.38 16.14 0.04
C GLU A 73 -0.02 15.53 0.09
N LEU A 74 -0.48 15.16 1.29
CA LEU A 74 -1.81 14.61 1.51
C LEU A 74 -2.90 15.64 1.18
N LYS A 75 -2.70 16.91 1.58
CA LYS A 75 -3.60 18.01 1.23
C LYS A 75 -3.68 18.21 -0.29
N ALA A 76 -2.54 18.27 -0.95
CA ALA A 76 -2.47 18.42 -2.40
C ALA A 76 -3.15 17.25 -3.12
N TYR A 77 -2.92 16.02 -2.65
CA TYR A 77 -3.56 14.81 -3.20
C TYR A 77 -5.08 14.84 -3.02
N ALA A 78 -5.58 15.26 -1.85
CA ALA A 78 -7.00 15.41 -1.59
C ALA A 78 -7.64 16.45 -2.54
N MET A 79 -6.98 17.60 -2.74
CA MET A 79 -7.45 18.64 -3.65
C MET A 79 -7.51 18.17 -5.11
N GLU A 80 -6.51 17.44 -5.58
CA GLU A 80 -6.50 16.85 -6.92
C GLU A 80 -7.64 15.84 -7.11
N MET A 81 -7.88 14.99 -6.13
CA MET A 81 -8.96 14.01 -6.14
C MET A 81 -10.33 14.71 -6.19
N ILE A 82 -10.53 15.76 -5.37
CA ILE A 82 -11.76 16.56 -5.34
C ILE A 82 -11.98 17.22 -6.71
N LYS A 83 -10.94 17.84 -7.27
CA LYS A 83 -10.98 18.48 -8.58
C LYS A 83 -11.39 17.49 -9.68
N GLY A 84 -10.82 16.28 -9.67
CA GLY A 84 -11.20 15.20 -10.58
C GLY A 84 -12.67 14.79 -10.45
N GLN A 85 -13.18 14.67 -9.22
CA GLN A 85 -14.59 14.38 -8.98
C GLN A 85 -15.52 15.51 -9.44
N MET A 86 -15.19 16.75 -9.12
CA MET A 86 -15.99 17.93 -9.53
C MET A 86 -16.06 18.04 -11.06
N ALA A 87 -14.96 17.75 -11.76
CA ALA A 87 -14.94 17.72 -13.22
C ALA A 87 -15.90 16.68 -13.82
N GLN A 88 -16.03 15.51 -13.20
CA GLN A 88 -17.00 14.47 -13.61
C GLN A 88 -18.45 14.92 -13.48
N PHE A 89 -18.74 15.84 -12.54
CA PHE A 89 -20.06 16.45 -12.35
C PHE A 89 -20.26 17.76 -13.11
N GLY A 90 -19.35 18.07 -14.06
CA GLY A 90 -19.46 19.24 -14.94
C GLY A 90 -18.90 20.54 -14.35
N GLN A 91 -18.34 20.51 -13.16
CA GLN A 91 -17.71 21.68 -12.53
C GLN A 91 -16.20 21.69 -12.85
N MET A 92 -15.86 22.25 -14.02
CA MET A 92 -14.52 22.13 -14.58
C MET A 92 -13.46 23.04 -13.94
N ASN A 93 -13.88 24.13 -13.27
CA ASN A 93 -12.95 25.11 -12.72
C ASN A 93 -13.36 25.53 -11.29
N PRO A 94 -13.26 24.64 -10.29
CA PRO A 94 -13.44 25.06 -8.90
C PRO A 94 -12.31 26.01 -8.50
N SER A 95 -12.62 26.99 -7.65
CA SER A 95 -11.59 27.87 -7.12
C SER A 95 -10.68 27.11 -6.14
N GLU A 96 -9.43 27.57 -6.01
CA GLU A 96 -8.47 26.98 -5.08
C GLU A 96 -9.01 26.98 -3.63
N LYS A 97 -9.69 28.07 -3.24
CA LYS A 97 -10.30 28.20 -1.92
C LYS A 97 -11.40 27.14 -1.69
N GLU A 98 -12.24 26.88 -2.67
CA GLU A 98 -13.27 25.82 -2.57
C GLU A 98 -12.63 24.44 -2.41
N LEU A 99 -11.56 24.16 -3.16
CA LEU A 99 -10.81 22.91 -3.03
C LEU A 99 -10.16 22.76 -1.65
N GLU A 100 -9.56 23.85 -1.13
CA GLU A 100 -8.97 23.86 0.21
C GLU A 100 -10.01 23.65 1.31
N ASP A 101 -11.16 24.33 1.24
CA ASP A 101 -12.24 24.21 2.23
C ASP A 101 -12.81 22.77 2.26
N ILE A 102 -12.98 22.16 1.09
CA ILE A 102 -13.45 20.76 1.01
C ILE A 102 -12.35 19.79 1.49
N ALA A 103 -11.10 19.98 1.08
CA ALA A 103 -9.98 19.17 1.52
C ALA A 103 -9.82 19.24 3.04
N ALA A 104 -9.93 20.43 3.65
CA ALA A 104 -9.87 20.60 5.11
C ALA A 104 -10.97 19.81 5.85
N ARG A 105 -12.19 19.74 5.30
CA ARG A 105 -13.28 18.93 5.88
C ARG A 105 -13.00 17.45 5.79
N ILE A 106 -12.49 16.96 4.64
CA ILE A 106 -12.13 15.56 4.45
C ILE A 106 -10.99 15.18 5.40
N LEU A 107 -9.95 16.01 5.47
CA LEU A 107 -8.80 15.79 6.34
C LEU A 107 -9.09 16.01 7.83
N GLY A 108 -10.23 16.56 8.18
CA GLY A 108 -10.76 16.59 9.56
C GLY A 108 -11.27 15.23 10.04
N ASN A 109 -11.52 14.26 9.14
CA ASN A 109 -11.96 12.92 9.47
C ASN A 109 -10.75 11.96 9.47
N GLN A 110 -10.48 11.33 10.62
CA GLN A 110 -9.34 10.42 10.78
C GLN A 110 -9.38 9.19 9.86
N GLU A 111 -10.57 8.64 9.59
CA GLU A 111 -10.72 7.50 8.69
C GLU A 111 -10.37 7.88 7.24
N GLU A 112 -10.81 9.07 6.80
CA GLU A 112 -10.48 9.60 5.47
C GLU A 112 -8.99 9.91 5.35
N VAL A 113 -8.38 10.51 6.39
CA VAL A 113 -6.93 10.74 6.44
C VAL A 113 -6.17 9.43 6.28
N LYS A 114 -6.57 8.39 7.04
CA LYS A 114 -5.93 7.07 6.94
C LYS A 114 -6.06 6.51 5.52
N ARG A 115 -7.28 6.50 4.97
CA ARG A 115 -7.57 5.98 3.63
C ARG A 115 -6.76 6.71 2.54
N LEU A 116 -6.75 8.05 2.58
CA LEU A 116 -6.01 8.86 1.61
C LEU A 116 -4.50 8.72 1.76
N SER A 117 -4.01 8.61 3.00
CA SER A 117 -2.58 8.37 3.26
C SER A 117 -2.12 7.02 2.72
N GLU A 118 -2.91 5.96 2.90
CA GLU A 118 -2.63 4.64 2.34
C GLU A 118 -2.62 4.67 0.80
N GLN A 119 -3.57 5.35 0.19
CA GLN A 119 -3.63 5.51 -1.26
C GLN A 119 -2.41 6.26 -1.81
N LEU A 120 -2.06 7.39 -1.19
CA LEU A 120 -0.92 8.19 -1.58
C LEU A 120 0.41 7.43 -1.37
N MET A 121 0.52 6.70 -0.26
CA MET A 121 1.68 5.85 0.02
C MET A 121 1.85 4.77 -1.06
N ASN A 122 0.76 4.07 -1.41
CA ASN A 122 0.77 3.07 -2.48
C ASN A 122 1.18 3.69 -3.83
N GLN A 123 0.75 4.90 -4.11
CA GLN A 123 1.13 5.60 -5.34
C GLN A 123 2.61 6.00 -5.32
N LYS A 124 3.12 6.53 -4.20
CA LYS A 124 4.55 6.86 -4.03
C LYS A 124 5.41 5.60 -4.18
N MET A 125 5.03 4.51 -3.54
CA MET A 125 5.73 3.23 -3.64
C MET A 125 5.73 2.70 -5.08
N LEU A 126 4.58 2.73 -5.76
CA LEU A 126 4.48 2.28 -7.14
C LEU A 126 5.37 3.12 -8.09
N ASN A 127 5.41 4.44 -7.91
CA ASN A 127 6.27 5.32 -8.71
C ASN A 127 7.75 5.04 -8.41
N PHE A 128 8.12 4.93 -7.14
CA PHE A 128 9.47 4.56 -6.73
C PHE A 128 9.93 3.24 -7.36
N LEU A 129 9.08 2.21 -7.31
CA LEU A 129 9.39 0.91 -7.91
C LEU A 129 9.50 0.97 -9.44
N LYS A 130 8.67 1.78 -10.11
CA LYS A 130 8.77 1.99 -11.57
C LYS A 130 10.08 2.65 -11.99
N GLU A 131 10.57 3.58 -11.18
CA GLU A 131 11.79 4.34 -11.47
C GLU A 131 13.08 3.55 -11.13
N ASN A 132 13.02 2.70 -10.10
CA ASN A 132 14.20 2.04 -9.54
C ASN A 132 14.29 0.55 -9.86
N ALA A 133 13.20 -0.12 -10.21
CA ALA A 133 13.21 -1.53 -10.56
C ALA A 133 13.62 -1.75 -12.02
N ASN A 134 14.44 -2.78 -12.26
CA ASN A 134 14.81 -3.18 -13.63
C ASN A 134 13.67 -3.98 -14.29
N LEU A 135 12.65 -3.26 -14.77
CA LEU A 135 11.42 -3.84 -15.29
C LEU A 135 11.61 -4.37 -16.72
N LYS A 136 11.18 -5.60 -16.94
CA LYS A 136 11.06 -6.20 -18.29
C LYS A 136 9.64 -5.97 -18.80
N THR A 137 9.50 -5.16 -19.85
CA THR A 137 8.20 -4.90 -20.47
C THR A 137 7.90 -5.95 -21.54
N LYS A 138 6.77 -6.63 -21.41
CA LYS A 138 6.24 -7.58 -22.40
C LYS A 138 4.99 -6.97 -23.02
N LYS A 139 4.93 -6.88 -24.35
CA LYS A 139 3.71 -6.50 -25.08
C LYS A 139 2.81 -7.72 -25.17
N VAL A 140 1.58 -7.59 -24.72
CA VAL A 140 0.57 -8.66 -24.75
C VAL A 140 -0.75 -8.07 -25.25
N THR A 141 -1.63 -8.91 -25.78
CA THR A 141 -3.01 -8.53 -26.08
C THR A 141 -3.81 -8.41 -24.78
N PHE A 142 -4.99 -7.77 -24.85
CA PHE A 142 -5.88 -7.66 -23.69
C PHE A 142 -6.26 -9.03 -23.13
N ASP A 143 -6.59 -9.98 -24.01
CA ASP A 143 -6.97 -11.33 -23.59
C ASP A 143 -5.84 -12.11 -22.92
N GLU A 144 -4.62 -11.95 -23.41
CA GLU A 144 -3.42 -12.52 -22.78
C GLU A 144 -3.17 -11.89 -21.40
N PHE A 145 -3.32 -10.55 -21.30
CA PHE A 145 -3.17 -9.86 -20.03
C PHE A 145 -4.21 -10.33 -18.99
N VAL A 146 -5.49 -10.46 -19.40
CA VAL A 146 -6.55 -10.96 -18.51
C VAL A 146 -6.22 -12.37 -18.02
N LYS A 147 -5.71 -13.26 -18.86
CA LYS A 147 -5.29 -14.61 -18.47
C LYS A 147 -4.12 -14.60 -17.49
N GLU A 148 -3.15 -13.69 -17.66
CA GLU A 148 -2.00 -13.60 -16.74
C GLU A 148 -2.36 -12.98 -15.37
N VAL A 149 -3.45 -12.22 -15.28
CA VAL A 149 -3.86 -11.54 -14.04
C VAL A 149 -4.87 -12.35 -13.22
N TYR A 150 -5.71 -13.15 -13.88
CA TYR A 150 -6.86 -13.83 -13.24
C TYR A 150 -6.77 -15.36 -13.26
N ASN A 151 -5.64 -15.93 -13.72
CA ASN A 151 -5.27 -17.32 -13.53
C ASN A 151 -4.16 -17.43 -12.49
#